data_8e7c581032d468986041fbedeaec484e
#
_entry.id   8e7c581032d468986041fbedeaec484e
#
_cell.length_a   1.000
_cell.length_b   1.000
_cell.length_c   1.000
_cell.angle_alpha   90.00
_cell.angle_beta   90.00
_cell.angle_gamma   90.00
#
_symmetry.space_group_name_H-M   'P 1'
#
loop_
_entity.id
_entity.type
_entity.pdbx_description
1 polymer ?
#
loop_
_entity_poly.entity_id
_entity_poly.type
_entity_poly.pdbx_seq_one_letter_code
_entity_poly.pdbx_strand_id
1 'polypeptide(L)'
;IGERAHYVVSFQPQVIMPYALYYGKLFIDTENFTFSRAEYRLSMNDRGKATMAILKRKPFGMHFKPEEVSFMVTYRQSGGVSLLHYIRSEINFRCDWKKRLFSTSYSIVSENVITDATMDEAKKISGRVAFKDSHSLSDKGNNFSDENFWEAYNIIEPEESLENAVNRLRKALNKN
;
A
#
# COMPACT_ATOMS: atom_id res chain seq x y z
N ILE A 1 2.98 23.50 9.37
CA ILE A 1 2.00 23.31 8.29
C ILE A 1 0.73 23.90 8.81
N GLY A 2 0.25 25.04 8.18
CA GLY A 2 -0.92 25.75 8.64
C GLY A 2 -2.13 24.81 8.71
N GLU A 3 -2.87 24.87 9.81
CA GLU A 3 -4.10 24.13 10.03
C GLU A 3 -5.21 24.73 9.16
N ARG A 4 -5.32 24.23 7.93
CA ARG A 4 -6.50 24.53 7.12
C ARG A 4 -7.69 23.77 7.66
N ALA A 5 -8.85 24.42 7.70
CA ALA A 5 -10.08 23.76 8.07
C ALA A 5 -10.48 22.72 7.01
N HIS A 6 -11.02 21.58 7.46
CA HIS A 6 -11.46 20.51 6.58
C HIS A 6 -12.86 20.03 6.94
N TYR A 7 -13.67 19.75 5.94
CA TYR A 7 -14.82 18.88 6.12
C TYR A 7 -14.33 17.43 6.22
N VAL A 8 -14.79 16.70 7.23
CA VAL A 8 -14.50 15.28 7.40
C VAL A 8 -15.74 14.48 7.09
N VAL A 9 -15.73 13.77 5.98
CA VAL A 9 -16.83 12.92 5.52
C VAL A 9 -16.50 11.47 5.79
N SER A 10 -17.27 10.83 6.68
CA SER A 10 -17.14 9.38 6.93
C SER A 10 -17.98 8.60 5.92
N PHE A 11 -17.44 7.47 5.45
CA PHE A 11 -18.16 6.56 4.57
C PHE A 11 -18.06 5.12 5.05
N GLN A 12 -19.08 4.32 4.76
CA GLN A 12 -19.14 2.90 5.09
C GLN A 12 -19.98 2.14 4.06
N PRO A 13 -19.73 0.83 3.87
CA PRO A 13 -20.52 0.01 2.97
C PRO A 13 -22.00 -0.02 3.38
N GLN A 14 -22.89 0.18 2.40
CA GLN A 14 -24.33 0.05 2.54
C GLN A 14 -24.89 -1.15 1.76
N VAL A 15 -24.03 -1.85 1.00
CA VAL A 15 -24.39 -2.95 0.11
C VAL A 15 -23.46 -4.15 0.34
N ILE A 16 -23.95 -5.33 -0.02
CA ILE A 16 -23.15 -6.55 -0.05
C ILE A 16 -22.67 -6.78 -1.48
N MET A 17 -21.35 -6.86 -1.64
CA MET A 17 -20.70 -7.10 -2.93
C MET A 17 -19.93 -8.43 -2.90
N PRO A 18 -19.59 -9.04 -4.05
CA PRO A 18 -18.78 -10.26 -4.10
C PRO A 18 -17.33 -10.07 -3.66
N TYR A 19 -16.88 -8.84 -3.44
CA TYR A 19 -15.55 -8.45 -2.96
C TYR A 19 -15.65 -7.66 -1.65
N ALA A 20 -14.53 -7.53 -0.93
CA ALA A 20 -14.47 -6.73 0.28
C ALA A 20 -14.54 -5.23 -0.06
N LEU A 21 -15.33 -4.48 0.70
CA LEU A 21 -15.50 -3.05 0.57
C LEU A 21 -14.67 -2.29 1.60
N TYR A 22 -14.54 -0.99 1.41
CA TYR A 22 -13.79 -0.11 2.29
C TYR A 22 -14.73 0.79 3.09
N TYR A 23 -14.27 1.20 4.26
CA TYR A 23 -14.86 2.24 5.10
C TYR A 23 -13.78 3.20 5.57
N GLY A 24 -14.14 4.45 5.88
CA GLY A 24 -13.13 5.42 6.27
C GLY A 24 -13.61 6.84 6.31
N LYS A 25 -12.66 7.77 6.10
CA LYS A 25 -12.87 9.21 6.13
C LYS A 25 -12.19 9.88 4.95
N LEU A 26 -12.86 10.88 4.42
CA LEU A 26 -12.34 11.81 3.42
C LEU A 26 -12.20 13.18 4.05
N PHE A 27 -11.07 13.84 3.85
CA PHE A 27 -10.76 15.18 4.31
C PHE A 27 -10.81 16.11 3.09
N ILE A 28 -11.71 17.06 3.12
CA ILE A 28 -11.98 17.99 2.02
C ILE A 28 -11.66 19.39 2.52
N ASP A 29 -10.78 20.08 1.81
CA ASP A 29 -10.44 21.48 2.10
C ASP A 29 -11.70 22.37 2.01
N THR A 30 -11.94 23.21 3.02
CA THR A 30 -13.15 24.04 3.09
C THR A 30 -13.13 25.22 2.13
N GLU A 31 -11.97 25.62 1.61
CA GLU A 31 -11.82 26.79 0.73
C GLU A 31 -12.05 26.41 -0.74
N ASN A 32 -11.47 25.29 -1.18
CA ASN A 32 -11.47 24.90 -2.59
C ASN A 32 -12.20 23.60 -2.88
N PHE A 33 -12.74 22.92 -1.85
CA PHE A 33 -13.47 21.66 -1.94
C PHE A 33 -12.71 20.51 -2.59
N THR A 34 -11.38 20.54 -2.52
CA THR A 34 -10.54 19.47 -3.02
C THR A 34 -10.20 18.48 -1.93
N PHE A 35 -9.87 17.24 -2.32
CA PHE A 35 -9.36 16.25 -1.38
C PHE A 35 -7.95 16.64 -0.92
N SER A 36 -7.75 16.63 0.40
CA SER A 36 -6.44 16.80 1.03
C SER A 36 -5.89 15.47 1.56
N ARG A 37 -6.80 14.61 2.07
CA ARG A 37 -6.43 13.32 2.66
C ARG A 37 -7.60 12.34 2.58
N ALA A 38 -7.28 11.05 2.46
CA ALA A 38 -8.22 9.96 2.63
C ALA A 38 -7.61 8.92 3.58
N GLU A 39 -8.39 8.44 4.54
CA GLU A 39 -8.03 7.35 5.44
C GLU A 39 -9.10 6.29 5.33
N TYR A 40 -8.73 5.07 4.96
CA TYR A 40 -9.71 4.01 4.82
C TYR A 40 -9.13 2.64 5.14
N ARG A 41 -10.03 1.73 5.47
CA ARG A 41 -9.71 0.36 5.87
C ARG A 41 -10.56 -0.62 5.07
N LEU A 42 -9.98 -1.76 4.79
CA LEU A 42 -10.71 -2.87 4.18
C LEU A 42 -11.61 -3.52 5.22
N SER A 43 -12.85 -3.78 4.86
CA SER A 43 -13.79 -4.50 5.75
C SER A 43 -13.35 -5.95 5.95
N MET A 44 -13.22 -6.35 7.21
CA MET A 44 -12.90 -7.72 7.63
C MET A 44 -14.14 -8.54 8.00
N ASN A 45 -15.35 -8.04 7.72
CA ASN A 45 -16.60 -8.75 8.01
C ASN A 45 -16.68 -10.11 7.30
N ASP A 46 -16.10 -10.20 6.09
CA ASP A 46 -15.92 -11.44 5.35
C ASP A 46 -14.42 -11.63 5.07
N ARG A 47 -13.78 -12.48 5.85
CA ARG A 47 -12.35 -12.76 5.73
C ARG A 47 -11.97 -13.45 4.42
N GLY A 48 -12.89 -14.18 3.81
CA GLY A 48 -12.66 -14.79 2.49
C GLY A 48 -12.48 -13.72 1.43
N LYS A 49 -13.40 -12.75 1.39
CA LYS A 49 -13.33 -11.59 0.48
C LYS A 49 -12.11 -10.72 0.76
N ALA A 50 -11.79 -10.46 2.04
CA ALA A 50 -10.59 -9.71 2.43
C ALA A 50 -9.30 -10.44 1.98
N THR A 51 -9.25 -11.78 2.11
CA THR A 51 -8.11 -12.58 1.64
C THR A 51 -7.94 -12.43 0.12
N MET A 52 -9.03 -12.50 -0.66
CA MET A 52 -8.97 -12.34 -2.12
C MET A 52 -8.52 -10.95 -2.55
N ALA A 53 -8.81 -9.92 -1.75
CA ALA A 53 -8.35 -8.56 -2.03
C ALA A 53 -6.83 -8.38 -1.80
N ILE A 54 -6.24 -9.18 -0.89
CA ILE A 54 -4.82 -9.05 -0.50
C ILE A 54 -3.95 -10.02 -1.32
N LEU A 55 -4.39 -11.28 -1.45
CA LEU A 55 -3.60 -12.33 -2.09
C LEU A 55 -4.11 -12.63 -3.49
N LYS A 56 -3.30 -12.37 -4.50
CA LYS A 56 -3.56 -12.80 -5.88
C LYS A 56 -3.44 -14.33 -6.04
N ARG A 57 -2.48 -14.94 -5.33
CA ARG A 57 -2.25 -16.39 -5.33
C ARG A 57 -1.93 -16.85 -3.92
N LYS A 58 -2.65 -17.85 -3.45
CA LYS A 58 -2.41 -18.47 -2.16
C LYS A 58 -1.62 -19.76 -2.36
N PRO A 59 -0.40 -19.91 -1.80
CA PRO A 59 0.35 -21.15 -1.87
C PRO A 59 -0.41 -22.32 -1.24
N PHE A 60 -0.19 -23.51 -1.78
CA PHE A 60 -0.82 -24.73 -1.26
C PHE A 60 -0.35 -25.01 0.18
N GLY A 61 -1.29 -25.33 1.06
CA GLY A 61 -1.00 -25.64 2.47
C GLY A 61 -0.77 -24.43 3.36
N MET A 62 -0.84 -23.21 2.83
CA MET A 62 -0.77 -21.98 3.60
C MET A 62 -2.15 -21.59 4.14
N HIS A 63 -2.23 -21.30 5.43
CA HIS A 63 -3.37 -20.67 6.08
C HIS A 63 -3.06 -19.18 6.24
N PHE A 64 -3.80 -18.34 5.54
CA PHE A 64 -3.67 -16.88 5.59
C PHE A 64 -4.90 -16.29 6.27
N LYS A 65 -4.69 -15.50 7.29
CA LYS A 65 -5.74 -14.84 8.06
C LYS A 65 -5.48 -13.34 8.10
N PRO A 66 -6.16 -12.55 7.27
CA PRO A 66 -6.07 -11.10 7.34
C PRO A 66 -6.64 -10.60 8.68
N GLU A 67 -6.00 -9.59 9.26
CA GLU A 67 -6.41 -8.96 10.52
C GLU A 67 -6.82 -7.52 10.30
N GLU A 68 -6.01 -6.76 9.56
CA GLU A 68 -6.28 -5.38 9.23
C GLU A 68 -5.59 -4.99 7.91
N VAL A 69 -6.26 -4.15 7.14
CA VAL A 69 -5.65 -3.44 5.99
C VAL A 69 -6.10 -2.00 6.05
N SER A 70 -5.16 -1.09 6.17
CA SER A 70 -5.42 0.34 6.23
C SER A 70 -4.60 1.10 5.20
N PHE A 71 -5.18 2.22 4.76
CA PHE A 71 -4.56 3.12 3.81
C PHE A 71 -4.70 4.55 4.29
N MET A 72 -3.65 5.32 4.07
CA MET A 72 -3.66 6.77 4.17
C MET A 72 -3.12 7.33 2.85
N VAL A 73 -3.90 8.19 2.23
CA VAL A 73 -3.55 8.86 0.97
C VAL A 73 -3.60 10.35 1.22
N THR A 74 -2.56 11.08 0.82
CA THR A 74 -2.55 12.53 0.87
C THR A 74 -2.39 13.14 -0.51
N TYR A 75 -2.91 14.33 -0.66
CA TYR A 75 -2.88 15.10 -1.90
C TYR A 75 -2.19 16.44 -1.65
N ARG A 76 -1.50 16.94 -2.66
CA ARG A 76 -0.95 18.31 -2.67
C ARG A 76 -1.65 19.16 -3.72
N GLN A 77 -1.82 20.42 -3.42
CA GLN A 77 -2.34 21.39 -4.37
C GLN A 77 -1.21 21.92 -5.25
N SER A 78 -1.43 21.94 -6.56
CA SER A 78 -0.53 22.53 -7.54
C SER A 78 -1.33 23.11 -8.70
N GLY A 79 -1.22 24.41 -8.97
CA GLY A 79 -1.92 25.06 -10.07
C GLY A 79 -3.46 24.93 -10.00
N GLY A 80 -4.06 24.87 -8.81
CA GLY A 80 -5.51 24.69 -8.62
C GLY A 80 -6.00 23.26 -8.79
N VAL A 81 -5.09 22.29 -8.99
CA VAL A 81 -5.42 20.86 -9.10
C VAL A 81 -4.88 20.11 -7.89
N SER A 82 -5.66 19.14 -7.43
CA SER A 82 -5.26 18.24 -6.35
C SER A 82 -4.53 17.03 -6.94
N LEU A 83 -3.23 16.93 -6.66
CA LEU A 83 -2.37 15.85 -7.14
C LEU A 83 -2.08 14.85 -6.03
N LEU A 84 -2.06 13.58 -6.37
CA LEU A 84 -1.61 12.53 -5.46
C LEU A 84 -0.19 12.85 -4.98
N HIS A 85 0.04 12.76 -3.67
CA HIS A 85 1.34 13.08 -3.08
C HIS A 85 1.96 11.89 -2.35
N TYR A 86 1.20 11.23 -1.51
CA TYR A 86 1.71 10.16 -0.68
C TYR A 86 0.66 9.09 -0.43
N ILE A 87 1.08 7.84 -0.44
CA ILE A 87 0.26 6.68 -0.08
C ILE A 87 1.02 5.86 0.95
N ARG A 88 0.40 5.61 2.10
CA ARG A 88 0.84 4.63 3.08
C ARG A 88 -0.20 3.51 3.13
N SER A 89 0.26 2.28 3.05
CA SER A 89 -0.56 1.10 3.31
C SER A 89 0.04 0.26 4.42
N GLU A 90 -0.82 -0.29 5.26
CA GLU A 90 -0.43 -1.20 6.32
C GLU A 90 -1.31 -2.45 6.25
N ILE A 91 -0.68 -3.61 6.22
CA ILE A 91 -1.34 -4.91 6.12
C ILE A 91 -0.88 -5.78 7.28
N ASN A 92 -1.80 -6.11 8.18
CA ASN A 92 -1.58 -6.99 9.31
C ASN A 92 -2.27 -8.34 9.06
N PHE A 93 -1.54 -9.43 9.16
CA PHE A 93 -2.08 -10.77 8.95
C PHE A 93 -1.32 -11.83 9.73
N ARG A 94 -1.97 -12.97 9.93
CA ARG A 94 -1.31 -14.20 10.38
C ARG A 94 -1.17 -15.19 9.25
N CYS A 95 -0.07 -15.91 9.29
CA CYS A 95 0.21 -16.96 8.35
C CYS A 95 0.74 -18.20 9.08
N ASP A 96 0.20 -19.35 8.73
CA ASP A 96 0.74 -20.64 9.14
C ASP A 96 0.75 -21.63 7.96
N TRP A 97 1.44 -22.74 8.16
CA TRP A 97 1.53 -23.85 7.21
C TRP A 97 1.04 -25.13 7.86
N LYS A 98 0.36 -25.97 7.13
CA LYS A 98 -0.23 -27.25 7.61
C LYS A 98 0.66 -28.11 8.50
N LYS A 99 1.98 -27.93 8.43
CA LYS A 99 2.98 -28.71 9.20
C LYS A 99 3.57 -27.94 10.39
N ARG A 100 3.18 -26.70 10.63
CA ARG A 100 3.68 -25.88 11.75
C ARG A 100 2.65 -25.82 12.88
N LEU A 101 3.11 -25.93 14.12
CA LEU A 101 2.29 -25.87 15.32
C LEU A 101 1.89 -24.42 15.69
N PHE A 102 2.61 -23.43 15.17
CA PHE A 102 2.41 -22.03 15.52
C PHE A 102 2.19 -21.16 14.28
N SER A 103 1.24 -20.23 14.38
CA SER A 103 1.04 -19.17 13.41
C SER A 103 2.01 -18.02 13.67
N THR A 104 2.46 -17.35 12.62
CA THR A 104 3.30 -16.15 12.71
C THR A 104 2.48 -14.94 12.28
N SER A 105 2.56 -13.87 13.07
CA SER A 105 1.96 -12.58 12.73
C SER A 105 2.96 -11.74 11.92
N TYR A 106 2.46 -11.07 10.91
CA TYR A 106 3.21 -10.18 10.03
C TYR A 106 2.52 -8.84 9.96
N SER A 107 3.33 -7.79 9.96
CA SER A 107 2.93 -6.43 9.63
C SER A 107 3.78 -5.96 8.45
N ILE A 108 3.13 -5.53 7.38
CA ILE A 108 3.77 -4.98 6.19
C ILE A 108 3.34 -3.52 6.08
N VAL A 109 4.31 -2.62 6.08
CA VAL A 109 4.10 -1.20 5.78
C VAL A 109 4.73 -0.90 4.43
N SER A 110 3.97 -0.25 3.56
CA SER A 110 4.45 0.24 2.27
C SER A 110 4.14 1.73 2.16
N GLU A 111 5.12 2.50 1.75
CA GLU A 111 5.03 3.93 1.56
C GLU A 111 5.43 4.28 0.12
N ASN A 112 4.60 5.09 -0.53
CA ASN A 112 4.84 5.58 -1.88
C ASN A 112 4.77 7.10 -1.87
N VAL A 113 5.84 7.75 -2.27
CA VAL A 113 5.93 9.21 -2.41
C VAL A 113 5.97 9.55 -3.89
N ILE A 114 5.10 10.46 -4.31
CA ILE A 114 5.12 10.99 -5.67
C ILE A 114 6.11 12.14 -5.69
N THR A 115 7.28 11.92 -6.27
CA THR A 115 8.37 12.89 -6.30
C THR A 115 8.21 13.89 -7.43
N ASP A 116 7.61 13.48 -8.54
CA ASP A 116 7.37 14.34 -9.70
C ASP A 116 6.00 14.06 -10.33
N ALA A 117 5.40 15.09 -10.90
CA ALA A 117 4.14 15.01 -11.62
C ALA A 117 4.10 16.10 -12.72
N THR A 118 3.74 15.71 -13.91
CA THR A 118 3.55 16.63 -15.05
C THR A 118 2.07 16.69 -15.43
N MET A 119 1.66 17.84 -15.95
CA MET A 119 0.35 18.07 -16.56
C MET A 119 0.39 17.85 -18.09
N ASP A 120 1.56 17.54 -18.62
CA ASP A 120 1.73 17.24 -20.03
C ASP A 120 1.01 15.94 -20.41
N GLU A 121 0.77 15.76 -21.71
CA GLU A 121 0.16 14.56 -22.23
C GLU A 121 0.99 13.30 -21.86
N ALA A 122 0.36 12.36 -21.18
CA ALA A 122 1.05 11.16 -20.70
C ALA A 122 1.56 10.31 -21.87
N LYS A 123 2.87 10.08 -21.92
CA LYS A 123 3.47 9.17 -22.89
C LYS A 123 2.99 7.74 -22.62
N LYS A 124 2.44 7.10 -23.64
CA LYS A 124 1.96 5.73 -23.54
C LYS A 124 3.13 4.78 -23.25
N ILE A 125 3.05 4.09 -22.10
CA ILE A 125 4.01 3.05 -21.75
C ILE A 125 3.75 1.81 -22.63
N SER A 126 4.81 1.27 -23.23
CA SER A 126 4.72 0.05 -24.04
C SER A 126 4.14 -1.11 -23.22
N GLY A 127 3.19 -1.88 -23.76
CA GLY A 127 2.57 -3.01 -23.08
C GLY A 127 3.55 -4.13 -22.68
N ARG A 128 4.77 -4.15 -23.27
CA ARG A 128 5.86 -5.04 -22.89
C ARG A 128 6.45 -4.67 -21.52
N VAL A 129 6.55 -3.37 -21.24
CA VAL A 129 7.11 -2.81 -20.01
C VAL A 129 6.02 -2.59 -18.94
N ALA A 130 4.83 -2.21 -19.36
CA ALA A 130 3.73 -1.89 -18.43
C ALA A 130 3.39 -3.06 -17.49
N PHE A 131 3.13 -2.74 -16.23
CA PHE A 131 2.52 -3.68 -15.28
C PHE A 131 1.06 -3.93 -15.68
N LYS A 132 0.62 -5.18 -15.55
CA LYS A 132 -0.79 -5.59 -15.68
C LYS A 132 -1.31 -6.01 -14.30
N ASP A 133 -2.61 -5.95 -14.11
CA ASP A 133 -3.25 -6.37 -12.85
C ASP A 133 -2.96 -7.83 -12.46
N SER A 134 -2.65 -8.67 -13.45
CA SER A 134 -2.27 -10.07 -13.25
C SER A 134 -0.80 -10.28 -12.81
N HIS A 135 0.05 -9.25 -12.91
CA HIS A 135 1.45 -9.35 -12.53
C HIS A 135 1.63 -9.13 -11.02
N SER A 136 2.56 -9.87 -10.41
CA SER A 136 3.14 -9.52 -9.12
C SER A 136 4.39 -8.66 -9.33
N LEU A 137 4.82 -7.92 -8.31
CA LEU A 137 6.02 -7.10 -8.39
C LEU A 137 7.25 -7.96 -8.73
N SER A 138 7.34 -9.16 -8.17
CA SER A 138 8.42 -10.11 -8.44
C SER A 138 8.49 -10.58 -9.89
N ASP A 139 7.38 -10.57 -10.63
CA ASP A 139 7.36 -11.07 -12.02
C ASP A 139 8.13 -10.12 -12.97
N LYS A 140 8.28 -8.85 -12.60
CA LYS A 140 8.91 -7.83 -13.46
C LYS A 140 9.90 -6.92 -12.75
N GLY A 141 10.12 -7.07 -11.45
CA GLY A 141 10.99 -6.20 -10.66
C GLY A 141 12.40 -6.07 -11.24
N ASN A 142 12.97 -7.16 -11.73
CA ASN A 142 14.31 -7.18 -12.32
C ASN A 142 14.44 -6.33 -13.62
N ASN A 143 13.32 -6.02 -14.29
CA ASN A 143 13.35 -5.20 -15.51
C ASN A 143 13.49 -3.69 -15.21
N PHE A 144 13.38 -3.31 -13.93
CA PHE A 144 13.41 -1.93 -13.46
C PHE A 144 14.50 -1.71 -12.42
N SER A 145 15.50 -2.60 -12.36
CA SER A 145 16.66 -2.45 -11.48
C SER A 145 17.58 -1.37 -12.08
N ASP A 146 17.68 -0.24 -11.39
CA ASP A 146 18.67 0.79 -11.61
C ASP A 146 19.43 0.98 -10.30
N GLU A 147 20.68 0.56 -10.28
CA GLU A 147 21.52 0.58 -9.08
C GLU A 147 21.77 2.02 -8.59
N ASN A 148 21.71 3.00 -9.49
CA ASN A 148 21.97 4.41 -9.18
C ASN A 148 20.70 5.23 -8.98
N PHE A 149 19.51 4.65 -9.17
CA PHE A 149 18.24 5.35 -9.09
C PHE A 149 18.03 6.07 -7.75
N TRP A 150 18.43 5.43 -6.66
CA TRP A 150 18.18 5.92 -5.30
C TRP A 150 19.19 6.98 -4.82
N GLU A 151 20.35 7.13 -5.47
CA GLU A 151 21.37 8.10 -5.06
C GLU A 151 20.86 9.55 -5.09
N ALA A 152 19.99 9.87 -6.06
CA ALA A 152 19.40 11.21 -6.20
C ALA A 152 18.09 11.39 -5.39
N TYR A 153 17.47 10.31 -4.92
CA TYR A 153 16.12 10.30 -4.34
C TYR A 153 16.07 9.83 -2.89
N ASN A 154 17.18 9.73 -2.18
CA ASN A 154 17.24 9.39 -0.75
C ASN A 154 16.64 10.52 0.11
N ILE A 155 15.32 10.71 0.02
CA ILE A 155 14.56 11.76 0.71
C ILE A 155 14.08 11.28 2.09
N ILE A 156 13.98 9.95 2.30
CA ILE A 156 13.49 9.35 3.55
C ILE A 156 14.58 8.45 4.10
N GLU A 157 15.13 8.81 5.26
CA GLU A 157 15.99 7.90 6.00
C GLU A 157 15.14 6.76 6.58
N PRO A 158 15.51 5.48 6.36
CA PRO A 158 14.83 4.36 7.00
C PRO A 158 14.96 4.47 8.53
N GLU A 159 13.89 4.17 9.26
CA GLU A 159 13.90 4.12 10.74
C GLU A 159 14.92 3.10 11.28
N GLU A 160 15.25 2.09 10.50
CA GLU A 160 16.29 1.10 10.76
C GLU A 160 17.17 0.98 9.51
N SER A 161 18.50 0.94 9.66
CA SER A 161 19.36 0.74 8.50
C SER A 161 19.01 -0.58 7.81
N LEU A 162 18.94 -0.56 6.48
CA LEU A 162 18.63 -1.75 5.66
C LEU A 162 19.56 -2.91 6.00
N GLU A 163 20.81 -2.63 6.35
CA GLU A 163 21.81 -3.60 6.75
C GLU A 163 21.42 -4.32 8.04
N ASN A 164 20.94 -3.59 9.05
CA ASN A 164 20.46 -4.18 10.30
C ASN A 164 19.23 -5.06 10.10
N ALA A 165 18.28 -4.62 9.27
CA ALA A 165 17.11 -5.39 8.91
C ALA A 165 17.47 -6.69 8.18
N VAL A 166 18.38 -6.63 7.20
CA VAL A 166 18.88 -7.80 6.47
C VAL A 166 19.62 -8.76 7.38
N ASN A 167 20.48 -8.25 8.27
CA ASN A 167 21.22 -9.08 9.23
C ASN A 167 20.29 -9.78 10.24
N ARG A 168 19.24 -9.10 10.68
CA ARG A 168 18.20 -9.70 11.53
C ARG A 168 17.47 -10.83 10.81
N LEU A 169 17.09 -10.62 9.55
CA LEU A 169 16.45 -11.65 8.74
C LEU A 169 17.35 -12.85 8.48
N ARG A 170 18.64 -12.65 8.15
CA ARG A 170 19.63 -13.72 7.99
C ARG A 170 19.79 -14.55 9.27
N LYS A 171 19.88 -13.90 10.44
CA LYS A 171 19.96 -14.58 11.74
C LYS A 171 18.71 -15.41 12.05
N ALA A 172 17.54 -14.94 11.64
CA ALA A 172 16.27 -15.67 11.82
C ALA A 172 16.17 -16.90 10.89
N LEU A 173 16.68 -16.79 9.66
CA LEU A 173 16.69 -17.90 8.70
C LEU A 173 17.69 -19.02 9.08
N ASN A 174 18.83 -18.66 9.67
CA ASN A 174 19.87 -19.61 10.08
C ASN A 174 19.56 -20.34 11.41
N LYS A 175 18.48 -20.01 12.09
CA LYS A 175 18.00 -20.67 13.33
C LYS A 175 16.95 -21.75 13.08
N ASN A 176 16.56 -21.97 11.84
CA ASN A 176 15.62 -23.00 11.40
C ASN A 176 16.35 -24.05 10.54
#